data_dc8f69564c52046ab112173de37eb838
#
_entry.id   dc8f69564c52046ab112173de37eb838
#
_cell.length_a   1.000
_cell.length_b   1.000
_cell.length_c   1.000
_cell.angle_alpha   90.00
_cell.angle_beta   90.00
_cell.angle_gamma   90.00
#
_symmetry.space_group_name_H-M   'P 1'
#
loop_
_entity.id
_entity.type
_entity.pdbx_description
1 polymer ?
#
loop_
_entity_poly.entity_id
_entity_poly.type
_entity_poly.pdbx_seq_one_letter_code
_entity_poly.pdbx_strand_id
1 'polypeptide(L)'
;MRLIALAVVAALALPAVASAQAFPALPALDETPGQRAARRAAMVPPVLQEDAALQAAVASETRPAADRARDAFRHPFETLTFWGLRPGLTVVEIEPGRAGWWRNILEPYAAATGGTYVPVNRPLEGMGLADGTADLIIVARALHNWHRSDRTAPYMAAFFKALKPGGVLAIEQHRSAEGLNPDETAPTGYVSESYVIHAARAAGFELDARSELNANPADDHDHPYGVWTLPPTRVSAPRANVATDRPTPLTDAERAEYDAIGESDRMTLRFRKPG
;
A
#
# COMPACT_ATOMS: atom_id res chain seq x y z
N MET A 1 -18.11 37.07 -64.91
CA MET A 1 -17.58 35.81 -64.42
C MET A 1 -17.22 36.01 -62.95
N ARG A 2 -18.02 35.48 -62.02
CA ARG A 2 -17.75 35.49 -60.61
C ARG A 2 -17.33 34.08 -60.17
N LEU A 3 -16.09 33.93 -59.72
CA LEU A 3 -15.57 32.67 -59.16
C LEU A 3 -16.08 32.52 -57.73
N ILE A 4 -16.84 31.44 -57.52
CA ILE A 4 -17.26 31.02 -56.17
C ILE A 4 -16.18 30.09 -55.66
N ALA A 5 -15.48 30.47 -54.57
CA ALA A 5 -14.55 29.63 -53.87
C ALA A 5 -15.32 28.72 -52.88
N LEU A 6 -15.24 27.42 -53.10
CA LEU A 6 -15.78 26.40 -52.19
C LEU A 6 -14.74 26.20 -51.03
N ALA A 7 -15.10 26.58 -49.83
CA ALA A 7 -14.31 26.27 -48.65
C ALA A 7 -14.70 24.84 -48.19
N VAL A 8 -13.74 23.92 -48.25
CA VAL A 8 -13.84 22.58 -47.69
C VAL A 8 -13.48 22.68 -46.19
N VAL A 9 -14.49 22.51 -45.34
CA VAL A 9 -14.31 22.36 -43.89
C VAL A 9 -13.93 20.91 -43.59
N ALA A 10 -12.66 20.67 -43.31
CA ALA A 10 -12.22 19.37 -42.79
C ALA A 10 -12.64 19.24 -41.33
N ALA A 11 -13.61 18.38 -41.06
CA ALA A 11 -13.96 18.00 -39.69
C ALA A 11 -12.83 17.12 -39.10
N LEU A 12 -12.07 17.68 -38.18
CA LEU A 12 -11.16 16.91 -37.34
C LEU A 12 -11.97 16.03 -36.38
N ALA A 13 -12.02 14.74 -36.65
CA ALA A 13 -12.55 13.75 -35.72
C ALA A 13 -11.60 13.69 -34.51
N LEU A 14 -12.11 14.14 -33.35
CA LEU A 14 -11.44 13.93 -32.07
C LEU A 14 -11.42 12.42 -31.79
N PRO A 15 -10.29 11.85 -31.34
CA PRO A 15 -10.27 10.46 -30.94
C PRO A 15 -11.25 10.27 -29.79
N ALA A 16 -12.11 9.26 -29.90
CA ALA A 16 -13.01 8.84 -28.85
C ALA A 16 -12.18 8.56 -27.58
N VAL A 17 -12.53 9.24 -26.50
CA VAL A 17 -11.99 8.93 -25.16
C VAL A 17 -12.34 7.46 -24.92
N ALA A 18 -11.31 6.61 -24.80
CA ALA A 18 -11.49 5.23 -24.43
C ALA A 18 -12.22 5.22 -23.09
N SER A 19 -13.45 4.71 -23.09
CA SER A 19 -14.20 4.47 -21.87
C SER A 19 -13.33 3.69 -20.91
N ALA A 20 -13.22 4.15 -19.68
CA ALA A 20 -12.54 3.43 -18.60
C ALA A 20 -13.00 1.98 -18.65
N GLN A 21 -12.09 1.06 -18.95
CA GLN A 21 -12.40 -0.36 -18.91
C GLN A 21 -12.75 -0.68 -17.48
N ALA A 22 -14.03 -0.97 -17.23
CA ALA A 22 -14.45 -1.56 -15.97
C ALA A 22 -13.54 -2.77 -15.73
N PHE A 23 -12.82 -2.79 -14.61
CA PHE A 23 -12.01 -3.94 -14.24
C PHE A 23 -12.89 -5.16 -14.29
N PRO A 24 -12.53 -6.24 -15.02
CA PRO A 24 -13.27 -7.47 -14.93
C PRO A 24 -13.28 -7.84 -13.44
N ALA A 25 -14.48 -8.10 -12.88
CA ALA A 25 -14.60 -8.58 -11.52
C ALA A 25 -13.61 -9.76 -11.39
N LEU A 26 -12.57 -9.57 -10.59
CA LEU A 26 -11.67 -10.69 -10.29
C LEU A 26 -12.56 -11.75 -9.67
N PRO A 27 -12.40 -13.05 -10.04
CA PRO A 27 -13.07 -14.10 -9.31
C PRO A 27 -12.75 -13.84 -7.84
N ALA A 28 -13.79 -13.59 -7.03
CA ALA A 28 -13.65 -13.50 -5.61
C ALA A 28 -12.75 -14.69 -5.24
N LEU A 29 -11.69 -14.45 -4.48
CA LEU A 29 -11.10 -15.56 -3.78
C LEU A 29 -12.21 -15.98 -2.82
N ASP A 30 -13.01 -16.98 -3.22
CA ASP A 30 -14.19 -17.48 -2.50
C ASP A 30 -13.77 -18.09 -1.17
N GLU A 31 -13.00 -17.33 -0.39
CA GLU A 31 -12.62 -17.71 0.97
C GLU A 31 -13.71 -17.22 1.91
N THR A 32 -14.46 -18.16 2.41
CA THR A 32 -15.33 -17.92 3.57
C THR A 32 -14.50 -17.42 4.76
N PRO A 33 -15.09 -16.71 5.74
CA PRO A 33 -14.39 -16.33 6.97
C PRO A 33 -13.68 -17.52 7.65
N GLY A 34 -14.27 -18.72 7.59
CA GLY A 34 -13.66 -19.94 8.13
C GLY A 34 -12.43 -20.40 7.36
N GLN A 35 -12.46 -20.34 6.03
CA GLN A 35 -11.29 -20.65 5.19
C GLN A 35 -10.16 -19.66 5.40
N ARG A 36 -10.49 -18.37 5.58
CA ARG A 36 -9.51 -17.33 5.90
C ARG A 36 -8.87 -17.56 7.27
N ALA A 37 -9.67 -17.95 8.27
CA ALA A 37 -9.16 -18.31 9.59
C ALA A 37 -8.29 -19.58 9.54
N ALA A 38 -8.69 -20.60 8.78
CA ALA A 38 -7.90 -21.82 8.57
C ALA A 38 -6.59 -21.52 7.82
N ARG A 39 -6.62 -20.64 6.82
CA ARG A 39 -5.41 -20.18 6.13
C ARG A 39 -4.47 -19.44 7.09
N ARG A 40 -4.99 -18.58 7.96
CA ARG A 40 -4.18 -17.92 9.01
C ARG A 40 -3.51 -18.93 9.92
N ALA A 41 -4.26 -19.95 10.38
CA ALA A 41 -3.73 -20.98 11.25
C ALA A 41 -2.67 -21.87 10.57
N ALA A 42 -2.77 -22.03 9.23
CA ALA A 42 -1.83 -22.82 8.43
C ALA A 42 -0.60 -22.01 7.96
N MET A 43 -0.61 -20.69 8.10
CA MET A 43 0.55 -19.88 7.76
C MET A 43 1.66 -20.12 8.77
N VAL A 44 2.67 -20.88 8.33
CA VAL A 44 3.93 -20.98 9.07
C VAL A 44 4.52 -19.58 9.15
N PRO A 45 4.81 -19.05 10.35
CA PRO A 45 5.55 -17.79 10.46
C PRO A 45 6.80 -17.89 9.57
N PRO A 46 7.16 -16.83 8.84
CA PRO A 46 8.39 -16.86 8.07
C PRO A 46 9.53 -17.23 9.03
N VAL A 47 10.41 -18.13 8.59
CA VAL A 47 11.64 -18.41 9.35
C VAL A 47 12.37 -17.08 9.43
N LEU A 48 12.35 -16.48 10.62
CA LEU A 48 12.97 -15.19 10.86
C LEU A 48 14.48 -15.43 10.72
N GLN A 49 15.11 -14.78 9.74
CA GLN A 49 16.56 -14.74 9.68
C GLN A 49 17.05 -13.92 10.88
N GLU A 50 18.05 -14.42 11.57
CA GLU A 50 18.73 -13.64 12.59
C GLU A 50 19.42 -12.45 11.91
N ASP A 51 18.90 -11.26 12.14
CA ASP A 51 19.49 -10.00 11.69
C ASP A 51 19.62 -9.05 12.88
N ALA A 52 20.78 -9.10 13.52
CA ALA A 52 21.08 -8.29 14.70
C ALA A 52 21.03 -6.78 14.39
N ALA A 53 21.39 -6.37 13.17
CA ALA A 53 21.32 -4.96 12.76
C ALA A 53 19.86 -4.49 12.63
N LEU A 54 18.98 -5.34 12.08
CA LEU A 54 17.56 -5.04 11.99
C LEU A 54 16.91 -5.04 13.39
N GLN A 55 17.24 -5.99 14.25
CA GLN A 55 16.79 -6.00 15.64
C GLN A 55 17.18 -4.71 16.36
N ALA A 56 18.43 -4.27 16.21
CA ALA A 56 18.93 -3.03 16.79
C ALA A 56 18.21 -1.79 16.23
N ALA A 57 17.95 -1.74 14.92
CA ALA A 57 17.24 -0.64 14.29
C ALA A 57 15.78 -0.54 14.77
N VAL A 58 15.10 -1.68 14.92
CA VAL A 58 13.72 -1.75 15.44
C VAL A 58 13.67 -1.35 16.91
N ALA A 59 14.60 -1.85 17.73
CA ALA A 59 14.65 -1.58 19.17
C ALA A 59 15.20 -0.18 19.52
N SER A 60 15.69 0.58 18.53
CA SER A 60 16.39 1.84 18.77
C SER A 60 15.56 2.85 19.56
N GLU A 61 16.14 3.39 20.62
CA GLU A 61 15.55 4.47 21.43
C GLU A 61 15.48 5.81 20.68
N THR A 62 16.23 5.96 19.59
CA THR A 62 16.12 7.15 18.72
C THR A 62 14.80 7.20 17.94
N ARG A 63 14.11 6.06 17.80
CA ARG A 63 12.75 6.03 17.28
C ARG A 63 11.78 6.69 18.26
N PRO A 64 10.85 7.54 17.81
CA PRO A 64 9.84 8.13 18.67
C PRO A 64 9.10 7.06 19.49
N ALA A 65 8.85 7.31 20.78
CA ALA A 65 8.13 6.37 21.63
C ALA A 65 6.73 6.04 21.08
N ALA A 66 6.06 7.03 20.47
CA ALA A 66 4.77 6.83 19.80
C ALA A 66 4.87 5.89 18.58
N ASP A 67 6.01 5.83 17.89
CA ASP A 67 6.26 4.89 16.80
C ASP A 67 6.48 3.48 17.34
N ARG A 68 7.31 3.33 18.39
CA ARG A 68 7.57 2.04 19.04
C ARG A 68 6.30 1.41 19.65
N ALA A 69 5.42 2.22 20.22
CA ALA A 69 4.14 1.73 20.74
C ALA A 69 3.25 1.06 19.67
N ARG A 70 3.50 1.32 18.39
CA ARG A 70 2.78 0.75 17.25
C ARG A 70 3.40 -0.53 16.71
N ASP A 71 4.56 -0.93 17.20
CA ASP A 71 5.25 -2.14 16.75
C ASP A 71 4.42 -3.40 17.02
N ALA A 72 3.61 -3.41 18.09
CA ALA A 72 2.68 -4.49 18.41
C ALA A 72 1.58 -4.71 17.35
N PHE A 73 1.30 -3.70 16.51
CA PHE A 73 0.33 -3.78 15.41
C PHE A 73 1.01 -3.92 14.04
N ARG A 74 2.28 -3.59 13.93
CA ARG A 74 2.99 -3.48 12.66
C ARG A 74 4.12 -4.47 12.47
N HIS A 75 4.50 -5.18 13.54
CA HIS A 75 5.49 -6.24 13.54
C HIS A 75 6.71 -5.93 12.65
N PRO A 76 7.44 -4.81 12.89
CA PRO A 76 8.41 -4.29 11.92
C PRO A 76 9.53 -5.27 11.59
N PHE A 77 10.04 -6.01 12.57
CA PHE A 77 11.10 -6.98 12.33
C PHE A 77 10.61 -8.11 11.42
N GLU A 78 9.47 -8.68 11.74
CA GLU A 78 8.86 -9.79 11.00
C GLU A 78 8.41 -9.35 9.61
N THR A 79 7.83 -8.16 9.50
CA THR A 79 7.36 -7.62 8.23
C THR A 79 8.52 -7.35 7.27
N LEU A 80 9.60 -6.72 7.75
CA LEU A 80 10.76 -6.43 6.92
C LEU A 80 11.52 -7.70 6.52
N THR A 81 11.61 -8.68 7.43
CA THR A 81 12.14 -10.01 7.13
C THR A 81 11.32 -10.74 6.08
N PHE A 82 9.97 -10.72 6.22
CA PHE A 82 9.06 -11.30 5.23
C PHE A 82 9.23 -10.65 3.85
N TRP A 83 9.43 -9.35 3.78
CA TRP A 83 9.68 -8.63 2.53
C TRP A 83 11.08 -8.87 1.96
N GLY A 84 11.95 -9.54 2.68
CA GLY A 84 13.29 -9.92 2.23
C GLY A 84 14.31 -8.80 2.41
N LEU A 85 14.11 -7.90 3.36
CA LEU A 85 15.14 -6.93 3.76
C LEU A 85 16.36 -7.70 4.30
N ARG A 86 17.54 -7.32 3.84
CA ARG A 86 18.83 -7.88 4.26
C ARG A 86 19.96 -6.85 4.08
N PRO A 87 21.14 -7.07 4.69
CA PRO A 87 22.29 -6.18 4.55
C PRO A 87 22.67 -5.86 3.09
N GLY A 88 23.10 -4.63 2.86
CA GLY A 88 23.66 -4.20 1.58
C GLY A 88 22.66 -3.86 0.48
N LEU A 89 21.33 -3.96 0.71
CA LEU A 89 20.33 -3.66 -0.31
C LEU A 89 20.18 -2.15 -0.57
N THR A 90 19.80 -1.84 -1.83
CA THR A 90 19.20 -0.55 -2.18
C THR A 90 17.70 -0.64 -1.96
N VAL A 91 17.21 0.04 -0.91
CA VAL A 91 15.81 0.05 -0.48
C VAL A 91 15.18 1.39 -0.82
N VAL A 92 14.05 1.36 -1.51
CA VAL A 92 13.25 2.54 -1.83
C VAL A 92 11.98 2.51 -0.99
N GLU A 93 11.69 3.58 -0.27
CA GLU A 93 10.40 3.76 0.41
C GLU A 93 9.56 4.79 -0.34
N ILE A 94 8.34 4.39 -0.71
CA ILE A 94 7.41 5.25 -1.42
C ILE A 94 6.52 6.00 -0.43
N GLU A 95 6.51 7.33 -0.57
CA GLU A 95 5.70 8.24 0.23
C GLU A 95 5.87 8.00 1.75
N PRO A 96 7.12 8.07 2.29
CA PRO A 96 7.39 7.81 3.72
C PRO A 96 6.58 8.69 4.68
N GLY A 97 6.01 9.78 4.17
CA GLY A 97 5.29 10.76 4.95
C GLY A 97 6.21 11.57 5.88
N ARG A 98 5.62 12.56 6.56
CA ARG A 98 6.40 13.45 7.44
C ARG A 98 6.97 12.70 8.65
N ALA A 99 6.19 11.81 9.28
CA ALA A 99 6.63 11.05 10.45
C ALA A 99 7.69 10.02 10.13
N GLY A 100 7.68 9.44 8.91
CA GLY A 100 8.69 8.49 8.44
C GLY A 100 8.79 7.26 9.33
N TRP A 101 7.66 6.60 9.63
CA TRP A 101 7.66 5.46 10.55
C TRP A 101 8.60 4.33 10.11
N TRP A 102 8.56 3.95 8.82
CA TRP A 102 9.48 2.98 8.25
C TRP A 102 10.88 3.57 8.06
N ARG A 103 10.99 4.83 7.62
CA ARG A 103 12.27 5.53 7.49
C ARG A 103 13.11 5.46 8.75
N ASN A 104 12.48 5.66 9.92
CA ASN A 104 13.16 5.62 11.23
C ASN A 104 13.77 4.24 11.57
N ILE A 105 13.47 3.20 10.79
CA ILE A 105 14.07 1.87 10.86
C ILE A 105 15.02 1.65 9.66
N LEU A 106 14.54 1.92 8.44
CA LEU A 106 15.22 1.58 7.19
C LEU A 106 16.50 2.38 6.97
N GLU A 107 16.47 3.68 7.26
CA GLU A 107 17.63 4.56 7.05
C GLU A 107 18.81 4.19 7.97
N PRO A 108 18.65 4.04 9.30
CA PRO A 108 19.74 3.59 10.17
C PRO A 108 20.17 2.15 9.88
N TYR A 109 19.25 1.25 9.51
CA TYR A 109 19.58 -0.10 9.09
C TYR A 109 20.48 -0.11 7.84
N ALA A 110 20.09 0.62 6.79
CA ALA A 110 20.90 0.72 5.58
C ALA A 110 22.31 1.27 5.88
N ALA A 111 22.39 2.34 6.69
CA ALA A 111 23.67 2.92 7.10
C ALA A 111 24.56 1.91 7.86
N ALA A 112 23.97 1.11 8.75
CA ALA A 112 24.71 0.12 9.56
C ALA A 112 25.17 -1.10 8.75
N THR A 113 24.49 -1.41 7.62
CA THR A 113 24.71 -2.64 6.85
C THR A 113 25.35 -2.41 5.48
N GLY A 114 25.77 -1.18 5.17
CA GLY A 114 26.36 -0.82 3.86
C GLY A 114 25.34 -0.81 2.72
N GLY A 115 24.06 -0.71 3.02
CA GLY A 115 22.98 -0.54 2.07
C GLY A 115 22.73 0.93 1.72
N THR A 116 21.69 1.15 0.91
CA THR A 116 21.25 2.49 0.52
C THR A 116 19.75 2.63 0.78
N TYR A 117 19.34 3.71 1.45
CA TYR A 117 17.94 4.08 1.64
C TYR A 117 17.58 5.28 0.76
N VAL A 118 16.50 5.16 -0.02
CA VAL A 118 16.02 6.20 -0.95
C VAL A 118 14.55 6.51 -0.68
N PRO A 119 14.22 7.65 -0.06
CA PRO A 119 12.84 8.09 0.09
C PRO A 119 12.32 8.73 -1.21
N VAL A 120 11.14 8.30 -1.69
CA VAL A 120 10.52 8.82 -2.91
C VAL A 120 9.11 9.31 -2.63
N ASN A 121 8.89 10.63 -2.73
CA ASN A 121 7.57 11.22 -2.48
C ASN A 121 6.74 11.39 -3.75
N ARG A 122 7.38 11.40 -4.94
CA ARG A 122 6.73 11.63 -6.23
C ARG A 122 7.29 10.70 -7.30
N PRO A 123 6.87 9.44 -7.31
CA PRO A 123 7.44 8.41 -8.19
C PRO A 123 7.44 8.75 -9.68
N LEU A 124 6.43 9.51 -10.16
CA LEU A 124 6.35 9.90 -11.58
C LEU A 124 7.29 11.05 -11.96
N GLU A 125 7.80 11.80 -10.98
CA GLU A 125 8.81 12.84 -11.21
C GLU A 125 10.23 12.26 -11.17
N GLY A 126 10.38 11.02 -10.66
CA GLY A 126 11.62 10.26 -10.60
C GLY A 126 11.72 9.39 -9.36
N MET A 127 12.37 8.25 -9.51
CA MET A 127 12.58 7.26 -8.45
C MET A 127 13.81 7.56 -7.58
N GLY A 128 14.52 8.68 -7.81
CA GLY A 128 15.72 9.04 -7.08
C GLY A 128 16.94 8.14 -7.35
N LEU A 129 16.83 7.23 -8.32
CA LEU A 129 17.88 6.29 -8.72
C LEU A 129 17.68 5.87 -10.18
N ALA A 130 18.71 5.25 -10.76
CA ALA A 130 18.62 4.73 -12.13
C ALA A 130 17.70 3.50 -12.23
N ASP A 131 17.15 3.27 -13.42
CA ASP A 131 16.35 2.09 -13.69
C ASP A 131 17.14 0.80 -13.42
N GLY A 132 16.45 -0.21 -12.90
CA GLY A 132 17.04 -1.52 -12.65
C GLY A 132 18.10 -1.52 -11.54
N THR A 133 18.04 -0.59 -10.58
CA THR A 133 19.03 -0.52 -9.50
C THR A 133 18.46 -0.76 -8.09
N ALA A 134 17.16 -0.66 -7.89
CA ALA A 134 16.52 -0.97 -6.62
C ALA A 134 16.47 -2.48 -6.38
N ASP A 135 16.78 -2.92 -5.17
CA ASP A 135 16.61 -4.31 -4.73
C ASP A 135 15.22 -4.55 -4.12
N LEU A 136 14.73 -3.57 -3.35
CA LEU A 136 13.47 -3.62 -2.62
C LEU A 136 12.77 -2.27 -2.71
N ILE A 137 11.51 -2.26 -3.12
CA ILE A 137 10.62 -1.10 -3.05
C ILE A 137 9.52 -1.40 -2.03
N ILE A 138 9.34 -0.51 -1.05
CA ILE A 138 8.34 -0.62 0.00
C ILE A 138 7.24 0.42 -0.21
N VAL A 139 5.99 -0.04 -0.23
CA VAL A 139 4.77 0.76 -0.33
C VAL A 139 3.89 0.47 0.87
N ALA A 140 3.63 1.46 1.69
CA ALA A 140 2.80 1.29 2.87
C ALA A 140 1.58 2.22 2.85
N ARG A 141 0.39 1.64 2.78
CA ARG A 141 -0.93 2.29 2.95
C ARG A 141 -1.19 3.47 2.00
N ALA A 142 -0.78 3.36 0.75
CA ALA A 142 -0.88 4.44 -0.23
C ALA A 142 -1.83 4.16 -1.40
N LEU A 143 -2.09 2.88 -1.72
CA LEU A 143 -2.80 2.49 -2.94
C LEU A 143 -4.23 3.05 -3.04
N HIS A 144 -4.94 3.17 -1.94
CA HIS A 144 -6.29 3.77 -1.94
C HIS A 144 -6.27 5.23 -2.42
N ASN A 145 -5.20 5.99 -2.11
CA ASN A 145 -5.03 7.35 -2.63
C ASN A 145 -4.65 7.36 -4.11
N TRP A 146 -3.84 6.40 -4.55
CA TRP A 146 -3.43 6.29 -5.95
C TRP A 146 -4.60 5.86 -6.82
N HIS A 147 -5.45 4.95 -6.34
CA HIS A 147 -6.68 4.58 -7.03
C HIS A 147 -7.57 5.81 -7.26
N ARG A 148 -7.86 6.59 -6.23
CA ARG A 148 -8.68 7.80 -6.29
C ARG A 148 -8.14 8.90 -7.22
N SER A 149 -6.89 8.82 -7.62
CA SER A 149 -6.19 9.80 -8.47
C SER A 149 -5.64 9.20 -9.77
N ASP A 150 -6.09 8.00 -10.16
CA ASP A 150 -5.68 7.28 -11.37
C ASP A 150 -4.16 7.08 -11.50
N ARG A 151 -3.46 6.94 -10.35
CA ARG A 151 -2.00 6.82 -10.31
C ARG A 151 -1.51 5.40 -10.09
N THR A 152 -2.38 4.44 -9.80
CA THR A 152 -1.95 3.07 -9.47
C THR A 152 -1.14 2.44 -10.60
N ALA A 153 -1.66 2.43 -11.82
CA ALA A 153 -0.95 1.84 -12.96
C ALA A 153 0.37 2.56 -13.32
N PRO A 154 0.41 3.91 -13.44
CA PRO A 154 1.67 4.62 -13.66
C PRO A 154 2.72 4.38 -12.56
N TYR A 155 2.31 4.32 -11.28
CA TYR A 155 3.23 4.06 -10.17
C TYR A 155 3.78 2.65 -10.22
N MET A 156 2.93 1.63 -10.43
CA MET A 156 3.37 0.24 -10.58
C MET A 156 4.36 0.08 -11.73
N ALA A 157 4.15 0.76 -12.86
CA ALA A 157 5.08 0.75 -13.99
C ALA A 157 6.44 1.41 -13.63
N ALA A 158 6.42 2.52 -12.88
CA ALA A 158 7.65 3.17 -12.41
C ALA A 158 8.44 2.27 -11.45
N PHE A 159 7.75 1.55 -10.55
CA PHE A 159 8.39 0.59 -9.63
C PHE A 159 8.99 -0.58 -10.38
N PHE A 160 8.25 -1.12 -11.35
CA PHE A 160 8.75 -2.21 -12.19
C PHE A 160 10.03 -1.81 -12.92
N LYS A 161 10.07 -0.59 -13.46
CA LYS A 161 11.24 -0.06 -14.16
C LYS A 161 12.44 0.13 -13.23
N ALA A 162 12.22 0.66 -12.02
CA ALA A 162 13.27 0.94 -11.05
C ALA A 162 13.91 -0.31 -10.42
N LEU A 163 13.15 -1.40 -10.27
CA LEU A 163 13.63 -2.65 -9.68
C LEU A 163 14.58 -3.40 -10.61
N LYS A 164 15.60 -4.02 -10.02
CA LYS A 164 16.43 -5.04 -10.67
C LYS A 164 15.57 -6.24 -11.12
N PRO A 165 15.98 -7.02 -12.14
CA PRO A 165 15.48 -8.37 -12.34
C PRO A 165 15.61 -9.17 -11.02
N GLY A 166 14.54 -9.87 -10.61
CA GLY A 166 14.47 -10.56 -9.32
C GLY A 166 14.22 -9.64 -8.10
N GLY A 167 14.18 -8.32 -8.28
CA GLY A 167 13.90 -7.36 -7.23
C GLY A 167 12.48 -7.48 -6.68
N VAL A 168 12.26 -6.96 -5.48
CA VAL A 168 11.04 -7.13 -4.70
C VAL A 168 10.23 -5.83 -4.63
N LEU A 169 8.93 -5.93 -4.93
CA LEU A 169 7.93 -4.94 -4.54
C LEU A 169 7.17 -5.45 -3.31
N ALA A 170 7.31 -4.75 -2.20
CA ALA A 170 6.68 -5.03 -0.92
C ALA A 170 5.52 -4.08 -0.68
N ILE A 171 4.33 -4.61 -0.39
CA ILE A 171 3.13 -3.80 -0.20
C ILE A 171 2.44 -4.16 1.12
N GLU A 172 2.21 -3.16 1.95
CA GLU A 172 1.27 -3.16 3.07
C GLU A 172 0.12 -2.22 2.74
N GLN A 173 -1.15 -2.68 2.87
CA GLN A 173 -2.30 -1.84 2.56
C GLN A 173 -3.51 -2.22 3.43
N HIS A 174 -4.31 -1.24 3.82
CA HIS A 174 -5.60 -1.47 4.48
C HIS A 174 -6.49 -2.30 3.57
N ARG A 175 -6.97 -3.42 4.09
CA ARG A 175 -7.66 -4.46 3.31
C ARG A 175 -9.17 -4.36 3.46
N SER A 176 -9.89 -4.20 2.34
CA SER A 176 -11.34 -4.39 2.30
C SER A 176 -11.71 -5.86 2.11
N ALA A 177 -12.98 -6.19 2.27
CA ALA A 177 -13.51 -7.47 1.83
C ALA A 177 -13.29 -7.66 0.31
N GLU A 178 -13.15 -8.93 -0.10
CA GLU A 178 -13.02 -9.28 -1.51
C GLU A 178 -14.33 -9.05 -2.27
N GLY A 179 -14.21 -8.76 -3.58
CA GLY A 179 -15.35 -8.55 -4.46
C GLY A 179 -16.01 -7.18 -4.37
N LEU A 180 -15.54 -6.30 -3.48
CA LEU A 180 -16.01 -4.91 -3.42
C LEU A 180 -15.33 -4.05 -4.49
N ASN A 181 -16.10 -3.08 -5.02
CA ASN A 181 -15.59 -2.12 -5.98
C ASN A 181 -14.59 -1.16 -5.31
N PRO A 182 -13.35 -1.04 -5.79
CA PRO A 182 -12.39 -0.10 -5.22
C PRO A 182 -12.80 1.37 -5.36
N ASP A 183 -13.68 1.73 -6.30
CA ASP A 183 -14.25 3.09 -6.39
C ASP A 183 -15.10 3.44 -5.15
N GLU A 184 -15.69 2.44 -4.50
CA GLU A 184 -16.48 2.59 -3.28
C GLU A 184 -15.63 2.49 -2.01
N THR A 185 -14.63 1.60 -2.00
CA THR A 185 -13.84 1.32 -0.79
C THR A 185 -12.61 2.21 -0.64
N ALA A 186 -11.95 2.63 -1.73
CA ALA A 186 -10.79 3.49 -1.64
C ALA A 186 -11.06 4.87 -0.99
N PRO A 187 -12.25 5.50 -1.15
CA PRO A 187 -12.61 6.70 -0.40
C PRO A 187 -12.61 6.53 1.12
N THR A 188 -12.83 5.32 1.62
CA THR A 188 -12.75 4.99 3.06
C THR A 188 -11.37 4.48 3.49
N GLY A 189 -10.40 4.41 2.56
CA GLY A 189 -9.01 4.03 2.82
C GLY A 189 -8.69 2.56 2.58
N TYR A 190 -9.67 1.75 2.21
CA TYR A 190 -9.52 0.31 2.02
C TYR A 190 -9.51 -0.07 0.53
N VAL A 191 -8.77 -1.12 0.19
CA VAL A 191 -8.85 -1.80 -1.11
C VAL A 191 -8.71 -3.31 -0.91
N SER A 192 -9.29 -4.11 -1.80
CA SER A 192 -9.19 -5.57 -1.72
C SER A 192 -7.79 -6.07 -2.05
N GLU A 193 -7.43 -7.23 -1.53
CA GLU A 193 -6.15 -7.88 -1.84
C GLU A 193 -6.07 -8.24 -3.33
N SER A 194 -7.18 -8.72 -3.89
CA SER A 194 -7.30 -9.04 -5.32
C SER A 194 -7.04 -7.81 -6.22
N TYR A 195 -7.53 -6.63 -5.84
CA TYR A 195 -7.25 -5.39 -6.56
C TYR A 195 -5.73 -5.10 -6.62
N VAL A 196 -5.04 -5.20 -5.48
CA VAL A 196 -3.60 -4.95 -5.40
C VAL A 196 -2.82 -5.97 -6.24
N ILE A 197 -3.19 -7.25 -6.15
CA ILE A 197 -2.57 -8.31 -6.93
C ILE A 197 -2.78 -8.09 -8.44
N HIS A 198 -3.99 -7.69 -8.83
CA HIS A 198 -4.27 -7.39 -10.24
C HIS A 198 -3.43 -6.21 -10.75
N ALA A 199 -3.38 -5.11 -10.00
CA ALA A 199 -2.61 -3.93 -10.37
C ALA A 199 -1.10 -4.22 -10.50
N ALA A 200 -0.54 -5.01 -9.60
CA ALA A 200 0.86 -5.42 -9.67
C ALA A 200 1.14 -6.34 -10.88
N ARG A 201 0.26 -7.34 -11.12
CA ARG A 201 0.38 -8.24 -12.27
C ARG A 201 0.25 -7.51 -13.61
N ALA A 202 -0.65 -6.54 -13.70
CA ALA A 202 -0.80 -5.72 -14.91
C ALA A 202 0.48 -4.94 -15.26
N ALA A 203 1.32 -4.63 -14.28
CA ALA A 203 2.63 -4.01 -14.49
C ALA A 203 3.77 -5.02 -14.74
N GLY A 204 3.48 -6.33 -14.71
CA GLY A 204 4.45 -7.40 -14.96
C GLY A 204 5.03 -8.08 -13.73
N PHE A 205 4.58 -7.72 -12.54
CA PHE A 205 5.00 -8.38 -11.29
C PHE A 205 4.36 -9.75 -11.12
N GLU A 206 5.07 -10.67 -10.47
CA GLU A 206 4.56 -11.94 -10.01
C GLU A 206 4.33 -11.91 -8.50
N LEU A 207 3.17 -12.41 -8.04
CA LEU A 207 2.93 -12.58 -6.62
C LEU A 207 3.83 -13.71 -6.08
N ASP A 208 4.74 -13.36 -5.17
CA ASP A 208 5.68 -14.28 -4.56
C ASP A 208 5.16 -14.87 -3.23
N ALA A 209 4.64 -14.01 -2.36
CA ALA A 209 4.11 -14.44 -1.07
C ALA A 209 3.07 -13.46 -0.50
N ARG A 210 2.24 -13.98 0.42
CA ARG A 210 1.25 -13.23 1.22
C ARG A 210 1.44 -13.55 2.69
N SER A 211 1.16 -12.58 3.58
CA SER A 211 1.22 -12.79 5.03
C SER A 211 0.02 -12.14 5.71
N GLU A 212 -0.48 -12.79 6.73
CA GLU A 212 -1.51 -12.28 7.65
C GLU A 212 -0.90 -11.60 8.90
N LEU A 213 0.39 -11.33 8.87
CA LEU A 213 1.15 -10.80 10.00
C LEU A 213 0.55 -9.50 10.56
N ASN A 214 0.07 -8.63 9.68
CA ASN A 214 -0.54 -7.35 10.03
C ASN A 214 -2.06 -7.36 9.91
N ALA A 215 -2.69 -8.54 9.87
CA ALA A 215 -4.13 -8.67 9.84
C ALA A 215 -4.75 -8.36 11.21
N ASN A 216 -5.87 -7.66 11.20
CA ASN A 216 -6.67 -7.41 12.40
C ASN A 216 -8.12 -7.85 12.18
N PRO A 217 -8.52 -9.02 12.69
CA PRO A 217 -9.89 -9.52 12.51
C PRO A 217 -10.96 -8.72 13.28
N ALA A 218 -10.57 -7.80 14.16
CA ALA A 218 -11.49 -6.91 14.85
C ALA A 218 -11.92 -5.71 14.00
N ASP A 219 -11.16 -5.40 12.92
CA ASP A 219 -11.53 -4.38 11.95
C ASP A 219 -12.55 -4.96 10.96
N ASP A 220 -13.81 -4.53 11.05
CA ASP A 220 -14.91 -4.92 10.18
C ASP A 220 -15.02 -4.07 8.91
N HIS A 221 -14.16 -3.05 8.78
CA HIS A 221 -14.05 -2.12 7.64
C HIS A 221 -15.26 -1.14 7.49
N ASP A 222 -16.21 -1.18 8.41
CA ASP A 222 -17.40 -0.32 8.42
C ASP A 222 -17.29 0.74 9.53
N HIS A 223 -16.49 1.76 9.26
CA HIS A 223 -16.23 2.82 10.21
C HIS A 223 -16.73 4.18 9.69
N PRO A 224 -17.31 5.03 10.56
CA PRO A 224 -17.98 6.27 10.15
C PRO A 224 -17.06 7.28 9.44
N TYR A 225 -15.76 7.20 9.63
CA TYR A 225 -14.76 8.01 8.93
C TYR A 225 -13.72 7.14 8.23
N GLY A 226 -14.15 5.97 7.74
CA GLY A 226 -13.28 4.98 7.12
C GLY A 226 -12.15 4.55 8.06
N VAL A 227 -11.06 4.08 7.50
CA VAL A 227 -9.87 3.62 8.23
C VAL A 227 -9.31 4.68 9.20
N TRP A 228 -9.56 5.94 8.94
CA TRP A 228 -9.08 7.05 9.78
C TRP A 228 -9.82 7.17 11.11
N THR A 229 -10.95 6.49 11.31
CA THR A 229 -11.62 6.33 12.61
C THR A 229 -10.72 5.60 13.59
N LEU A 230 -9.97 4.61 13.12
CA LEU A 230 -9.10 3.77 13.93
C LEU A 230 -7.80 4.48 14.35
N PRO A 231 -7.14 4.00 15.42
CA PRO A 231 -5.77 4.39 15.73
C PRO A 231 -4.81 4.18 14.53
N PRO A 232 -3.81 5.04 14.38
CA PRO A 232 -3.44 6.15 15.25
C PRO A 232 -4.12 7.46 14.87
N THR A 233 -4.90 7.50 13.77
CA THR A 233 -5.46 8.75 13.23
C THR A 233 -6.60 9.26 14.12
N ARG A 234 -7.47 8.37 14.61
CA ARG A 234 -8.53 8.64 15.56
C ARG A 234 -9.44 9.81 15.15
N VAL A 235 -9.82 9.87 13.87
CA VAL A 235 -10.82 10.85 13.42
C VAL A 235 -12.11 10.60 14.17
N SER A 236 -12.60 11.64 14.85
CA SER A 236 -13.79 11.57 15.71
C SER A 236 -14.87 12.56 15.29
N ALA A 237 -14.66 13.31 14.21
CA ALA A 237 -15.63 14.27 13.67
C ALA A 237 -15.48 14.40 12.16
N PRO A 238 -16.53 14.83 11.43
CA PRO A 238 -16.48 15.03 10.00
C PRO A 238 -15.32 15.93 9.57
N ARG A 239 -14.66 15.56 8.46
CA ARG A 239 -13.58 16.33 7.82
C ARG A 239 -13.81 16.39 6.32
N ALA A 240 -13.46 17.50 5.68
CA ALA A 240 -13.71 17.75 4.26
C ALA A 240 -13.07 16.72 3.29
N ASN A 241 -12.00 16.06 3.71
CA ASN A 241 -11.24 15.11 2.89
C ASN A 241 -11.44 13.65 3.29
N VAL A 242 -12.40 13.37 4.17
CA VAL A 242 -12.75 12.01 4.62
C VAL A 242 -14.19 11.73 4.21
N ALA A 243 -14.37 10.68 3.43
CA ALA A 243 -15.70 10.22 3.04
C ALA A 243 -16.48 9.75 4.29
N THR A 244 -17.68 10.26 4.47
CA THR A 244 -18.54 9.88 5.59
C THR A 244 -19.99 10.29 5.32
N ASP A 245 -20.91 9.44 5.72
CA ASP A 245 -22.35 9.75 5.78
C ASP A 245 -22.76 10.26 7.18
N ARG A 246 -21.83 10.24 8.12
CA ARG A 246 -22.07 10.66 9.50
C ARG A 246 -21.86 12.16 9.68
N PRO A 247 -22.91 12.94 9.98
CA PRO A 247 -22.79 14.38 10.16
C PRO A 247 -22.33 14.81 11.59
N THR A 248 -22.34 13.88 12.56
CA THR A 248 -22.10 14.18 13.97
C THR A 248 -20.79 13.56 14.46
N PRO A 249 -20.08 14.22 15.39
CA PRO A 249 -18.92 13.62 16.05
C PRO A 249 -19.25 12.31 16.77
N LEU A 250 -18.22 11.50 17.01
CA LEU A 250 -18.30 10.33 17.88
C LEU A 250 -18.51 10.76 19.33
N THR A 251 -19.27 9.99 20.07
CA THR A 251 -19.31 10.05 21.53
C THR A 251 -18.03 9.45 22.12
N ASP A 252 -17.78 9.73 23.42
CA ASP A 252 -16.64 9.13 24.12
C ASP A 252 -16.73 7.59 24.19
N ALA A 253 -17.93 7.04 24.29
CA ALA A 253 -18.17 5.60 24.30
C ALA A 253 -17.81 4.97 22.95
N GLU A 254 -18.32 5.52 21.84
CA GLU A 254 -17.95 5.07 20.48
C GLU A 254 -16.45 5.22 20.23
N ARG A 255 -15.84 6.32 20.71
CA ARG A 255 -14.40 6.50 20.58
C ARG A 255 -13.61 5.40 21.28
N ALA A 256 -14.05 4.98 22.48
CA ALA A 256 -13.42 3.89 23.22
C ALA A 256 -13.57 2.55 22.51
N GLU A 257 -14.71 2.30 21.87
CA GLU A 257 -14.94 1.08 21.07
C GLU A 257 -13.96 1.01 19.88
N TYR A 258 -13.82 2.08 19.09
CA TYR A 258 -12.86 2.12 17.97
C TYR A 258 -11.40 2.07 18.45
N ASP A 259 -11.06 2.63 19.59
CA ASP A 259 -9.72 2.51 20.15
C ASP A 259 -9.39 1.07 20.58
N ALA A 260 -10.40 0.30 21.02
CA ALA A 260 -10.23 -1.10 21.40
C ALA A 260 -9.99 -2.02 20.19
N ILE A 261 -10.41 -1.63 18.98
CA ILE A 261 -10.09 -2.35 17.74
C ILE A 261 -8.59 -2.30 17.46
N GLY A 262 -7.93 -1.18 17.75
CA GLY A 262 -6.52 -0.94 17.42
C GLY A 262 -6.31 -0.43 16.00
N GLU A 263 -5.14 -0.73 15.38
CA GLU A 263 -4.89 -0.37 13.98
C GLU A 263 -5.68 -1.28 13.03
N SER A 264 -5.95 -0.79 11.82
CA SER A 264 -6.74 -1.48 10.80
C SER A 264 -6.22 -2.85 10.39
N ASP A 265 -7.10 -3.66 9.81
CA ASP A 265 -6.74 -4.87 9.07
C ASP A 265 -5.88 -4.54 7.84
N ARG A 266 -4.75 -5.23 7.68
CA ARG A 266 -3.82 -4.96 6.60
C ARG A 266 -3.32 -6.23 5.93
N MET A 267 -3.40 -6.24 4.60
CA MET A 267 -2.67 -7.19 3.80
C MET A 267 -1.18 -6.90 3.83
N THR A 268 -0.35 -7.92 3.79
CA THR A 268 1.11 -7.81 3.66
C THR A 268 1.55 -8.70 2.51
N LEU A 269 1.95 -8.09 1.41
CA LEU A 269 2.20 -8.77 0.13
C LEU A 269 3.65 -8.61 -0.29
N ARG A 270 4.16 -9.61 -0.99
CA ARG A 270 5.48 -9.60 -1.63
C ARG A 270 5.34 -10.03 -3.08
N PHE A 271 5.83 -9.18 -3.98
CA PHE A 271 5.87 -9.45 -5.41
C PHE A 271 7.32 -9.46 -5.89
N ARG A 272 7.57 -10.17 -6.99
CA ARG A 272 8.87 -10.17 -7.68
C ARG A 272 8.74 -9.60 -9.08
N LYS A 273 9.76 -8.84 -9.47
CA LYS A 273 10.02 -8.60 -10.89
C LYS A 273 10.68 -9.85 -11.45
N PRO A 274 10.13 -10.47 -12.52
CA PRO A 274 10.78 -11.58 -13.22
C PRO A 274 12.23 -11.28 -13.61
N GLY A 275 13.06 -12.35 -13.68
CA GLY A 275 14.47 -12.25 -14.04
C GLY A 275 14.69 -12.06 -15.54
#